data_233906d56e9f4ef28f2cb36747af626f
#
_entry.id   233906d56e9f4ef28f2cb36747af626f
#
_cell.length_a   1.000
_cell.length_b   1.000
_cell.length_c   1.000
_cell.angle_alpha   90.00
_cell.angle_beta   90.00
_cell.angle_gamma   90.00
#
_symmetry.space_group_name_H-M   'P 1'
#
loop_
_entity.id
_entity.type
_entity.pdbx_description
1 polymer ?
#
loop_
_entity_poly.entity_id
_entity_poly.type
_entity_poly.pdbx_seq_one_letter_code
_entity_poly.pdbx_strand_id
1 'polypeptide(L)'
;MEGVIAKRADSLEEAFAIYEQGQIPVMIDENGSTIETLHPPVVVDAILAKKNLGTKITDAPVVIGVGPGFCAGKDVDAVIETQRGHNLGRVIYEGEAAPNTGIPGMIGGYAKERVIHAPATGKLHILRQIGEIVEPGDILADIEGTPVETVIGGVIRGMIREGYPVKKGLKIADVDPRIKEQENCYHISDKARCVAGGVLEAILHLSK
;
A
#
# COMPACT_ATOMS: atom_id res chain seq x y z
N MET A 1 5.82 2.14 -13.40
CA MET A 1 6.94 2.31 -12.45
C MET A 1 8.01 1.31 -12.81
N GLU A 2 9.25 1.71 -12.97
CA GLU A 2 10.40 0.82 -13.34
C GLU A 2 10.13 -0.09 -14.56
N GLY A 3 9.47 0.44 -15.59
CA GLY A 3 9.10 -0.31 -16.81
C GLY A 3 7.85 -1.18 -16.69
N VAL A 4 7.32 -1.40 -15.48
CA VAL A 4 6.10 -2.16 -15.30
C VAL A 4 4.87 -1.27 -15.55
N ILE A 5 3.97 -1.74 -16.38
CA ILE A 5 2.72 -1.06 -16.72
C ILE A 5 1.55 -1.81 -16.08
N ALA A 6 0.72 -1.08 -15.35
CA ALA A 6 -0.56 -1.58 -14.86
C ALA A 6 -1.69 -0.82 -15.54
N LYS A 7 -2.74 -1.52 -15.95
CA LYS A 7 -3.93 -0.94 -16.59
C LYS A 7 -5.20 -1.38 -15.88
N ARG A 8 -6.13 -0.44 -15.78
CA ARG A 8 -7.48 -0.76 -15.31
C ARG A 8 -8.19 -1.62 -16.35
N ALA A 9 -8.87 -2.64 -15.85
CA ALA A 9 -9.79 -3.48 -16.60
C ALA A 9 -11.18 -3.38 -15.96
N ASP A 10 -12.21 -3.26 -16.75
CA ASP A 10 -13.60 -3.20 -16.30
C ASP A 10 -14.33 -4.54 -16.47
N SER A 11 -13.65 -5.55 -17.05
CA SER A 11 -14.13 -6.94 -17.18
C SER A 11 -12.98 -7.93 -17.11
N LEU A 12 -13.28 -9.23 -16.87
CA LEU A 12 -12.28 -10.29 -16.91
C LEU A 12 -11.70 -10.49 -18.31
N GLU A 13 -12.50 -10.33 -19.36
CA GLU A 13 -12.04 -10.41 -20.75
C GLU A 13 -10.96 -9.35 -21.03
N GLU A 14 -11.22 -8.11 -20.62
CA GLU A 14 -10.24 -7.01 -20.74
C GLU A 14 -9.00 -7.28 -19.88
N ALA A 15 -9.17 -7.83 -18.68
CA ALA A 15 -8.06 -8.18 -17.80
C ALA A 15 -7.14 -9.22 -18.46
N PHE A 16 -7.68 -10.25 -19.07
CA PHE A 16 -6.90 -11.25 -19.83
C PHE A 16 -6.20 -10.62 -21.03
N ALA A 17 -6.87 -9.76 -21.80
CA ALA A 17 -6.25 -9.08 -22.93
C ALA A 17 -5.08 -8.16 -22.50
N ILE A 18 -5.17 -7.49 -21.35
CA ILE A 18 -4.08 -6.70 -20.76
C ILE A 18 -2.92 -7.63 -20.35
N TYR A 19 -3.24 -8.75 -19.70
CA TYR A 19 -2.23 -9.73 -19.26
C TYR A 19 -1.45 -10.32 -20.45
N GLU A 20 -2.11 -10.67 -21.55
CA GLU A 20 -1.48 -11.19 -22.77
C GLU A 20 -0.52 -10.18 -23.41
N GLN A 21 -0.70 -8.86 -23.15
CA GLN A 21 0.22 -7.80 -23.57
C GLN A 21 1.44 -7.65 -22.62
N GLY A 22 1.60 -8.53 -21.64
CA GLY A 22 2.66 -8.46 -20.63
C GLY A 22 2.49 -7.32 -19.62
N GLN A 23 1.26 -6.85 -19.44
CA GLN A 23 0.91 -5.78 -18.50
C GLN A 23 0.13 -6.35 -17.31
N ILE A 24 0.03 -5.60 -16.22
CA ILE A 24 -0.70 -6.01 -15.01
C ILE A 24 -2.13 -5.46 -15.08
N PRO A 25 -3.16 -6.32 -15.18
CA PRO A 25 -4.55 -5.89 -15.07
C PRO A 25 -4.89 -5.49 -13.63
N VAL A 26 -5.65 -4.41 -13.47
CA VAL A 26 -6.14 -3.93 -12.17
C VAL A 26 -7.66 -3.77 -12.27
N MET A 27 -8.39 -4.52 -11.46
CA MET A 27 -9.85 -4.47 -11.41
C MET A 27 -10.34 -3.91 -10.08
N ILE A 28 -11.52 -3.30 -10.09
CA ILE A 28 -12.24 -2.96 -8.87
C ILE A 28 -13.12 -4.16 -8.51
N ASP A 29 -12.83 -4.80 -7.39
CA ASP A 29 -13.55 -5.96 -6.89
C ASP A 29 -13.68 -5.85 -5.38
N GLU A 30 -14.73 -5.17 -4.92
CA GLU A 30 -14.96 -4.86 -3.51
C GLU A 30 -15.17 -6.09 -2.63
N ASN A 31 -15.64 -7.19 -3.22
CA ASN A 31 -16.01 -8.40 -2.50
C ASN A 31 -15.08 -9.60 -2.76
N GLY A 32 -14.07 -9.45 -3.62
CA GLY A 32 -13.18 -10.55 -4.01
C GLY A 32 -13.86 -11.59 -4.90
N SER A 33 -14.92 -11.22 -5.62
CA SER A 33 -15.70 -12.13 -6.48
C SER A 33 -14.88 -12.75 -7.63
N THR A 34 -13.79 -12.09 -8.02
CA THR A 34 -12.86 -12.63 -9.02
C THR A 34 -12.14 -13.89 -8.51
N ILE A 35 -11.94 -14.05 -7.21
CA ILE A 35 -11.33 -15.25 -6.62
C ILE A 35 -12.21 -16.47 -6.89
N GLU A 36 -13.52 -16.34 -6.62
CA GLU A 36 -14.49 -17.40 -6.86
C GLU A 36 -14.66 -17.73 -8.35
N THR A 37 -14.50 -16.74 -9.23
CA THR A 37 -14.66 -16.94 -10.67
C THR A 37 -13.41 -17.55 -11.32
N LEU A 38 -12.22 -17.09 -10.91
CA LEU A 38 -10.95 -17.48 -11.53
C LEU A 38 -10.32 -18.72 -10.91
N HIS A 39 -10.68 -19.09 -9.67
CA HIS A 39 -10.04 -20.15 -8.90
C HIS A 39 -8.51 -20.10 -8.99
N PRO A 40 -7.88 -18.97 -8.61
CA PRO A 40 -6.44 -18.81 -8.78
C PRO A 40 -5.68 -19.80 -7.90
N PRO A 41 -4.50 -20.27 -8.33
CA PRO A 41 -3.68 -21.17 -7.50
C PRO A 41 -3.09 -20.44 -6.26
N VAL A 42 -3.01 -19.11 -6.29
CA VAL A 42 -2.47 -18.29 -5.22
C VAL A 42 -3.33 -17.05 -5.05
N VAL A 43 -3.67 -16.74 -3.80
CA VAL A 43 -4.27 -15.45 -3.40
C VAL A 43 -3.31 -14.73 -2.45
N VAL A 44 -3.06 -13.46 -2.70
CA VAL A 44 -2.26 -12.60 -1.82
C VAL A 44 -3.10 -11.42 -1.35
N ASP A 45 -3.44 -11.39 -0.07
CA ASP A 45 -4.09 -10.21 0.53
C ASP A 45 -3.03 -9.19 0.95
N ALA A 46 -2.89 -8.15 0.15
CA ALA A 46 -2.01 -7.01 0.38
C ALA A 46 -2.78 -5.70 0.58
N ILE A 47 -4.03 -5.76 1.05
CA ILE A 47 -4.89 -4.59 1.33
C ILE A 47 -4.28 -3.73 2.44
N LEU A 48 -3.54 -4.32 3.36
CA LEU A 48 -2.87 -3.66 4.51
C LEU A 48 -3.86 -2.95 5.46
N ALA A 49 -5.05 -3.49 5.62
CA ALA A 49 -6.11 -2.95 6.49
C ALA A 49 -5.80 -3.06 8.00
N LYS A 50 -4.73 -3.74 8.39
CA LYS A 50 -4.32 -4.03 9.78
C LYS A 50 -5.30 -4.93 10.55
N LYS A 51 -6.21 -5.54 9.84
CA LYS A 51 -7.16 -6.56 10.27
C LYS A 51 -7.58 -7.38 9.06
N ASN A 52 -7.93 -8.64 9.26
CA ASN A 52 -8.53 -9.46 8.22
C ASN A 52 -9.93 -8.91 7.88
N LEU A 53 -10.21 -8.65 6.60
CA LEU A 53 -11.49 -8.15 6.08
C LEU A 53 -12.38 -9.26 5.52
N GLY A 54 -11.97 -10.51 5.60
CA GLY A 54 -12.76 -11.65 5.13
C GLY A 54 -11.96 -12.71 4.37
N THR A 55 -10.64 -12.55 4.22
CA THR A 55 -9.75 -13.54 3.60
C THR A 55 -9.71 -14.82 4.41
N LYS A 56 -9.82 -15.95 3.74
CA LYS A 56 -9.84 -17.29 4.33
C LYS A 56 -8.75 -18.16 3.72
N ILE A 57 -8.21 -19.05 4.51
CA ILE A 57 -7.21 -20.04 4.06
C ILE A 57 -7.75 -20.96 2.94
N THR A 58 -9.06 -20.98 2.73
CA THR A 58 -9.73 -21.77 1.69
C THR A 58 -9.98 -21.00 0.40
N ASP A 59 -9.58 -19.74 0.29
CA ASP A 59 -9.84 -18.92 -0.89
C ASP A 59 -9.01 -19.36 -2.10
N ALA A 60 -7.89 -20.06 -1.88
CA ALA A 60 -7.04 -20.66 -2.91
C ALA A 60 -6.24 -21.83 -2.33
N PRO A 61 -5.56 -22.66 -3.19
CA PRO A 61 -4.56 -23.64 -2.73
C PRO A 61 -3.42 -23.03 -1.90
N VAL A 62 -3.06 -21.77 -2.15
CA VAL A 62 -2.08 -21.00 -1.37
C VAL A 62 -2.65 -19.61 -1.09
N VAL A 63 -2.78 -19.24 0.18
CA VAL A 63 -3.26 -17.93 0.61
C VAL A 63 -2.21 -17.24 1.47
N ILE A 64 -1.81 -16.04 1.10
CA ILE A 64 -0.76 -15.28 1.78
C ILE A 64 -1.32 -13.94 2.26
N GLY A 65 -1.19 -13.65 3.55
CA GLY A 65 -1.54 -12.37 4.15
C GLY A 65 -0.33 -11.44 4.32
N VAL A 66 -0.44 -10.17 3.92
CA VAL A 66 0.64 -9.20 4.07
C VAL A 66 0.40 -8.28 5.26
N GLY A 67 1.26 -8.38 6.27
CA GLY A 67 1.25 -7.56 7.47
C GLY A 67 0.31 -8.06 8.57
N PRO A 68 0.08 -7.25 9.61
CA PRO A 68 -0.71 -7.63 10.76
C PRO A 68 -2.20 -7.75 10.43
N GLY A 69 -2.88 -8.61 11.19
CA GLY A 69 -4.31 -8.87 11.07
C GLY A 69 -4.63 -10.27 10.57
N PHE A 70 -3.61 -11.05 10.20
CA PHE A 70 -3.73 -12.45 9.80
C PHE A 70 -2.96 -13.36 10.75
N CYS A 71 -3.47 -14.58 10.94
CA CYS A 71 -2.78 -15.65 11.65
C CYS A 71 -2.48 -16.80 10.67
N ALA A 72 -1.19 -17.07 10.44
CA ALA A 72 -0.76 -18.19 9.60
C ALA A 72 -1.16 -19.53 10.23
N GLY A 73 -1.63 -20.45 9.41
CA GLY A 73 -2.19 -21.74 9.83
C GLY A 73 -3.67 -21.67 10.25
N LYS A 74 -4.29 -20.47 10.24
CA LYS A 74 -5.69 -20.28 10.57
C LYS A 74 -6.44 -19.47 9.52
N ASP A 75 -5.99 -18.27 9.23
CA ASP A 75 -6.63 -17.36 8.27
C ASP A 75 -6.00 -17.48 6.88
N VAL A 76 -4.70 -17.76 6.84
CA VAL A 76 -3.86 -17.84 5.64
C VAL A 76 -2.77 -18.91 5.85
N ASP A 77 -2.12 -19.36 4.77
CA ASP A 77 -1.01 -20.33 4.85
C ASP A 77 0.29 -19.67 5.31
N ALA A 78 0.51 -18.41 4.96
CA ALA A 78 1.67 -17.64 5.39
C ALA A 78 1.34 -16.16 5.59
N VAL A 79 2.05 -15.53 6.52
CA VAL A 79 2.00 -14.08 6.77
C VAL A 79 3.35 -13.46 6.46
N ILE A 80 3.36 -12.31 5.78
CA ILE A 80 4.60 -11.58 5.50
C ILE A 80 4.74 -10.40 6.46
N GLU A 81 5.86 -10.34 7.20
CA GLU A 81 6.15 -9.25 8.12
C GLU A 81 6.36 -7.93 7.37
N THR A 82 5.68 -6.88 7.82
CA THR A 82 5.76 -5.55 7.21
C THR A 82 6.36 -4.48 8.13
N GLN A 83 6.64 -4.80 9.38
CA GLN A 83 7.29 -3.87 10.29
C GLN A 83 8.75 -3.68 9.86
N ARG A 84 9.20 -2.41 9.80
CA ARG A 84 10.62 -2.11 9.52
C ARG A 84 11.51 -2.65 10.63
N GLY A 85 12.64 -3.24 10.24
CA GLY A 85 13.62 -3.84 11.12
C GLY A 85 14.17 -5.13 10.54
N HIS A 86 14.84 -5.91 11.38
CA HIS A 86 15.52 -7.16 10.97
C HIS A 86 14.58 -8.18 10.30
N ASN A 87 13.31 -8.20 10.70
CA ASN A 87 12.34 -9.17 10.24
C ASN A 87 11.48 -8.67 9.05
N LEU A 88 11.75 -7.49 8.50
CA LEU A 88 11.00 -6.99 7.35
C LEU A 88 11.04 -7.98 6.18
N GLY A 89 9.89 -8.35 5.66
CA GLY A 89 9.74 -9.31 4.57
C GLY A 89 9.84 -10.79 4.99
N ARG A 90 10.06 -11.08 6.28
CA ARG A 90 10.12 -12.47 6.77
C ARG A 90 8.80 -13.18 6.53
N VAL A 91 8.88 -14.42 6.05
CA VAL A 91 7.74 -15.33 5.95
C VAL A 91 7.49 -15.99 7.31
N ILE A 92 6.24 -15.96 7.75
CA ILE A 92 5.74 -16.53 9.01
C ILE A 92 4.75 -17.63 8.62
N TYR A 93 5.07 -18.88 8.91
CA TYR A 93 4.22 -20.04 8.60
C TYR A 93 3.34 -20.47 9.78
N GLU A 94 3.55 -19.89 10.97
CA GLU A 94 2.75 -20.14 12.18
C GLU A 94 2.69 -18.86 13.01
N GLY A 95 1.48 -18.41 13.36
CA GLY A 95 1.24 -17.21 14.16
C GLY A 95 1.06 -15.95 13.33
N GLU A 96 1.42 -14.79 13.87
CA GLU A 96 1.07 -13.46 13.38
C GLU A 96 2.30 -12.59 13.15
N ALA A 97 2.17 -11.61 12.26
CA ALA A 97 3.13 -10.51 12.13
C ALA A 97 3.05 -9.57 13.34
N ALA A 98 4.10 -8.77 13.53
CA ALA A 98 4.14 -7.78 14.59
C ALA A 98 2.94 -6.83 14.54
N PRO A 99 2.31 -6.51 15.68
CA PRO A 99 1.12 -5.67 15.71
C PRO A 99 1.39 -4.26 15.20
N ASN A 100 0.37 -3.65 14.60
CA ASN A 100 0.46 -2.27 14.16
C ASN A 100 0.62 -1.31 15.35
N THR A 101 1.71 -0.57 15.39
CA THR A 101 1.98 0.42 16.45
C THR A 101 1.21 1.73 16.28
N GLY A 102 0.67 1.99 15.07
CA GLY A 102 0.08 3.29 14.73
C GLY A 102 1.09 4.44 14.64
N ILE A 103 2.38 4.17 14.88
CA ILE A 103 3.45 5.17 14.86
C ILE A 103 4.21 5.03 13.55
N PRO A 104 4.26 6.09 12.70
CA PRO A 104 5.07 6.08 11.49
C PRO A 104 6.56 5.88 11.82
N GLY A 105 7.27 5.16 10.94
CA GLY A 105 8.72 5.00 11.09
C GLY A 105 9.44 6.36 11.05
N MET A 106 10.44 6.53 11.91
CA MET A 106 11.28 7.73 11.93
C MET A 106 12.15 7.79 10.67
N ILE A 107 12.13 8.94 9.98
CA ILE A 107 12.96 9.22 8.81
C ILE A 107 13.50 10.65 8.96
N GLY A 108 14.82 10.81 8.91
CA GLY A 108 15.45 12.13 9.01
C GLY A 108 15.12 12.90 10.31
N GLY A 109 14.82 12.19 11.41
CA GLY A 109 14.45 12.80 12.69
C GLY A 109 12.94 13.09 12.85
N TYR A 110 12.14 12.87 11.82
CA TYR A 110 10.69 13.11 11.83
C TYR A 110 9.91 11.78 11.79
N ALA A 111 8.79 11.70 12.48
CA ALA A 111 7.90 10.56 12.51
C ALA A 111 6.45 10.95 12.17
N LYS A 112 5.74 11.55 13.12
CA LYS A 112 4.34 11.97 12.95
C LYS A 112 4.21 13.20 12.05
N GLU A 113 5.16 14.09 12.12
CA GLU A 113 5.21 15.34 11.36
C GLU A 113 5.26 15.14 9.86
N ARG A 114 5.78 13.98 9.43
CA ARG A 114 5.83 13.59 8.01
C ARG A 114 4.46 13.26 7.44
N VAL A 115 3.51 12.86 8.30
CA VAL A 115 2.20 12.37 7.87
C VAL A 115 1.20 13.51 7.90
N ILE A 116 0.67 13.85 6.75
CA ILE A 116 -0.34 14.89 6.60
C ILE A 116 -1.72 14.25 6.72
N HIS A 117 -2.52 14.79 7.64
CA HIS A 117 -3.90 14.35 7.85
C HIS A 117 -4.88 15.43 7.39
N ALA A 118 -6.03 15.01 6.87
CA ALA A 118 -7.09 15.92 6.45
C ALA A 118 -7.58 16.79 7.64
N PRO A 119 -7.48 18.13 7.56
CA PRO A 119 -7.96 19.03 8.60
C PRO A 119 -9.49 19.13 8.64
N ALA A 120 -10.15 18.81 7.52
CA ALA A 120 -11.60 18.87 7.35
C ALA A 120 -12.13 17.61 6.68
N THR A 121 -13.46 17.49 6.65
CA THR A 121 -14.18 16.50 5.84
C THR A 121 -14.68 17.18 4.59
N GLY A 122 -14.49 16.55 3.41
CA GLY A 122 -14.89 17.11 2.12
C GLY A 122 -14.15 16.47 0.97
N LYS A 123 -14.23 17.08 -0.20
CA LYS A 123 -13.53 16.63 -1.41
C LYS A 123 -12.14 17.25 -1.46
N LEU A 124 -11.12 16.40 -1.65
CA LEU A 124 -9.73 16.84 -1.76
C LEU A 124 -9.46 17.46 -3.14
N HIS A 125 -8.85 18.62 -3.14
CA HIS A 125 -8.30 19.29 -4.34
C HIS A 125 -6.78 19.43 -4.18
N ILE A 126 -6.01 18.79 -5.06
CA ILE A 126 -4.54 18.73 -4.99
C ILE A 126 -3.94 19.97 -5.64
N LEU A 127 -3.04 20.65 -4.93
CA LEU A 127 -2.31 21.84 -5.40
C LEU A 127 -0.83 21.55 -5.69
N ARG A 128 -0.26 20.51 -5.07
CA ARG A 128 1.12 20.07 -5.26
C ARG A 128 1.18 18.59 -5.57
N GLN A 129 2.13 18.19 -6.43
CA GLN A 129 2.25 16.82 -6.92
C GLN A 129 3.29 16.00 -6.15
N ILE A 130 3.19 14.66 -6.22
CA ILE A 130 4.24 13.76 -5.73
C ILE A 130 5.55 14.08 -6.47
N GLY A 131 6.66 14.16 -5.70
CA GLY A 131 7.98 14.52 -6.19
C GLY A 131 8.29 16.02 -6.09
N GLU A 132 7.33 16.89 -5.81
CA GLU A 132 7.62 18.31 -5.57
C GLU A 132 8.30 18.52 -4.22
N ILE A 133 9.25 19.46 -4.20
CA ILE A 133 9.91 19.93 -2.99
C ILE A 133 9.04 21.02 -2.36
N VAL A 134 8.87 20.95 -1.05
CA VAL A 134 8.04 21.87 -0.26
C VAL A 134 8.76 22.34 0.98
N GLU A 135 8.36 23.52 1.47
CA GLU A 135 8.85 24.13 2.70
C GLU A 135 7.76 24.12 3.78
N PRO A 136 8.12 24.24 5.07
CA PRO A 136 7.13 24.34 6.13
C PRO A 136 6.14 25.50 5.89
N GLY A 137 4.84 25.21 5.96
CA GLY A 137 3.75 26.16 5.69
C GLY A 137 3.26 26.16 4.24
N ASP A 138 3.90 25.42 3.33
CA ASP A 138 3.37 25.27 1.96
C ASP A 138 2.02 24.54 1.96
N ILE A 139 1.09 25.05 1.16
CA ILE A 139 -0.22 24.44 0.96
C ILE A 139 -0.09 23.33 -0.09
N LEU A 140 -0.40 22.10 0.32
CA LEU A 140 -0.33 20.89 -0.52
C LEU A 140 -1.64 20.62 -1.26
N ALA A 141 -2.75 20.95 -0.63
CA ALA A 141 -4.09 20.67 -1.12
C ALA A 141 -5.11 21.59 -0.44
N ASP A 142 -6.33 21.56 -0.90
CA ASP A 142 -7.50 22.21 -0.31
C ASP A 142 -8.63 21.19 -0.09
N ILE A 143 -9.41 21.35 0.97
CA ILE A 143 -10.60 20.56 1.24
C ILE A 143 -11.76 21.52 1.53
N GLU A 144 -12.61 21.75 0.52
CA GLU A 144 -13.77 22.64 0.62
C GLU A 144 -13.43 24.04 1.20
N GLY A 145 -12.32 24.62 0.75
CA GLY A 145 -11.82 25.92 1.22
C GLY A 145 -10.94 25.86 2.47
N THR A 146 -10.65 24.67 2.99
CA THR A 146 -9.75 24.48 4.13
C THR A 146 -8.36 24.06 3.60
N PRO A 147 -7.30 24.87 3.79
CA PRO A 147 -5.97 24.53 3.30
C PRO A 147 -5.38 23.33 4.06
N VAL A 148 -4.63 22.51 3.33
CA VAL A 148 -3.82 21.41 3.87
C VAL A 148 -2.36 21.82 3.78
N GLU A 149 -1.74 22.12 4.90
CA GLU A 149 -0.37 22.59 4.99
C GLU A 149 0.58 21.49 5.46
N THR A 150 1.84 21.58 5.02
CA THR A 150 2.93 20.80 5.61
C THR A 150 3.60 21.54 6.75
N VAL A 151 3.97 20.81 7.81
CA VAL A 151 4.72 21.36 8.95
C VAL A 151 6.21 21.16 8.82
N ILE A 152 6.66 20.37 7.84
CA ILE A 152 8.09 20.12 7.56
C ILE A 152 8.41 20.39 6.09
N GLY A 153 9.66 20.77 5.82
CA GLY A 153 10.19 20.79 4.46
C GLY A 153 10.60 19.39 3.98
N GLY A 154 10.62 19.18 2.67
CA GLY A 154 11.02 17.93 2.08
C GLY A 154 10.38 17.67 0.72
N VAL A 155 10.25 16.39 0.36
CA VAL A 155 9.64 15.93 -0.89
C VAL A 155 8.28 15.31 -0.60
N ILE A 156 7.25 15.67 -1.36
CA ILE A 156 5.96 14.98 -1.30
C ILE A 156 6.14 13.56 -1.81
N ARG A 157 6.11 12.59 -0.90
CA ARG A 157 6.35 11.17 -1.19
C ARG A 157 5.10 10.41 -1.58
N GLY A 158 3.97 10.84 -1.08
CA GLY A 158 2.67 10.25 -1.32
C GLY A 158 1.56 11.26 -1.17
N MET A 159 0.54 11.13 -1.99
CA MET A 159 -0.66 11.94 -1.97
C MET A 159 -1.84 11.05 -2.38
N ILE A 160 -2.95 11.13 -1.66
CA ILE A 160 -4.19 10.46 -2.07
C ILE A 160 -4.70 11.12 -3.37
N ARG A 161 -5.47 10.39 -4.18
CA ARG A 161 -5.91 10.89 -5.48
C ARG A 161 -6.78 12.14 -5.40
N GLU A 162 -6.69 12.97 -6.46
CA GLU A 162 -7.58 14.12 -6.69
C GLU A 162 -9.06 13.73 -6.58
N GLY A 163 -9.85 14.60 -5.97
CA GLY A 163 -11.29 14.44 -5.84
C GLY A 163 -11.76 13.37 -4.85
N TYR A 164 -10.84 12.77 -4.07
CA TYR A 164 -11.22 11.75 -3.10
C TYR A 164 -12.05 12.36 -1.95
N PRO A 165 -13.17 11.75 -1.54
CA PRO A 165 -13.95 12.19 -0.39
C PRO A 165 -13.22 11.81 0.90
N VAL A 166 -12.61 12.78 1.55
CA VAL A 166 -11.85 12.57 2.79
C VAL A 166 -12.69 12.89 4.01
N LYS A 167 -12.38 12.19 5.12
CA LYS A 167 -12.88 12.51 6.46
C LYS A 167 -11.76 13.17 7.25
N LYS A 168 -12.12 14.13 8.11
CA LYS A 168 -11.18 14.76 9.04
C LYS A 168 -10.37 13.69 9.80
N GLY A 169 -9.04 13.86 9.84
CA GLY A 169 -8.11 12.92 10.46
C GLY A 169 -7.65 11.77 9.56
N LEU A 170 -8.20 11.62 8.34
CA LEU A 170 -7.67 10.64 7.38
C LEU A 170 -6.26 11.05 6.95
N LYS A 171 -5.31 10.10 6.93
CA LYS A 171 -4.00 10.33 6.31
C LYS A 171 -4.18 10.53 4.82
N ILE A 172 -3.70 11.66 4.29
CA ILE A 172 -3.86 12.05 2.88
C ILE A 172 -2.54 12.25 2.14
N ALA A 173 -1.46 12.54 2.84
CA ALA A 173 -0.14 12.72 2.22
C ALA A 173 1.00 12.31 3.16
N ASP A 174 2.20 12.22 2.59
CA ASP A 174 3.44 11.92 3.30
C ASP A 174 4.58 12.75 2.70
N VAL A 175 5.33 13.46 3.56
CA VAL A 175 6.49 14.28 3.17
C VAL A 175 7.76 13.60 3.68
N ASP A 176 8.74 13.39 2.81
CA ASP A 176 10.06 12.87 3.17
C ASP A 176 11.03 14.05 3.35
N PRO A 177 11.61 14.26 4.55
CA PRO A 177 12.51 15.38 4.80
C PRO A 177 13.82 15.30 3.99
N ARG A 178 14.10 14.17 3.38
CA ARG A 178 15.32 13.92 2.61
C ARG A 178 15.14 14.34 1.15
N ILE A 179 15.36 15.62 0.83
CA ILE A 179 15.20 16.19 -0.51
C ILE A 179 15.97 15.38 -1.59
N LYS A 180 17.15 14.86 -1.24
CA LYS A 180 17.96 14.03 -2.15
C LYS A 180 17.29 12.70 -2.55
N GLU A 181 16.23 12.30 -1.88
CA GLU A 181 15.45 11.11 -2.18
C GLU A 181 14.30 11.38 -3.19
N GLN A 182 14.27 12.55 -3.82
CA GLN A 182 13.22 12.97 -4.76
C GLN A 182 13.00 11.94 -5.88
N GLU A 183 14.07 11.47 -6.51
CA GLU A 183 14.00 10.46 -7.57
C GLU A 183 13.37 9.15 -7.09
N ASN A 184 13.51 8.82 -5.80
CA ASN A 184 12.92 7.63 -5.20
C ASN A 184 11.40 7.67 -5.07
N CYS A 185 10.75 8.81 -5.37
CA CYS A 185 9.29 8.87 -5.51
C CYS A 185 8.78 8.01 -6.67
N TYR A 186 9.63 7.75 -7.66
CA TYR A 186 9.31 7.02 -8.89
C TYR A 186 9.85 5.59 -8.90
N HIS A 187 10.48 5.14 -7.80
CA HIS A 187 11.05 3.81 -7.65
C HIS A 187 10.35 2.98 -6.57
N ILE A 188 10.36 1.65 -6.74
CA ILE A 188 9.87 0.71 -5.73
C ILE A 188 10.80 0.78 -4.51
N SER A 189 10.22 1.00 -3.32
CA SER A 189 11.01 1.16 -2.10
C SER A 189 11.68 -0.15 -1.65
N ASP A 190 12.72 -0.02 -0.81
CA ASP A 190 13.35 -1.13 -0.08
C ASP A 190 12.30 -2.01 0.62
N LYS A 191 11.37 -1.37 1.34
CA LYS A 191 10.29 -2.08 2.04
C LYS A 191 9.42 -2.88 1.08
N ALA A 192 8.99 -2.29 -0.03
CA ALA A 192 8.13 -2.97 -0.99
C ALA A 192 8.85 -4.17 -1.62
N ARG A 193 10.16 -4.02 -1.94
CA ARG A 193 10.97 -5.14 -2.46
C ARG A 193 11.16 -6.25 -1.45
N CYS A 194 11.46 -5.94 -0.17
CA CYS A 194 11.57 -6.97 0.87
C CYS A 194 10.26 -7.73 1.05
N VAL A 195 9.13 -7.02 1.13
CA VAL A 195 7.81 -7.65 1.28
C VAL A 195 7.47 -8.50 0.06
N ALA A 196 7.69 -8.00 -1.16
CA ALA A 196 7.46 -8.76 -2.39
C ALA A 196 8.38 -10.00 -2.48
N GLY A 197 9.63 -9.89 -2.02
CA GLY A 197 10.55 -11.02 -1.91
C GLY A 197 10.02 -12.11 -0.97
N GLY A 198 9.48 -11.72 0.20
CA GLY A 198 8.84 -12.67 1.12
C GLY A 198 7.59 -13.32 0.53
N VAL A 199 6.77 -12.56 -0.20
CA VAL A 199 5.62 -13.15 -0.93
C VAL A 199 6.09 -14.20 -1.94
N LEU A 200 7.11 -13.88 -2.74
CA LEU A 200 7.65 -14.81 -3.73
C LEU A 200 8.25 -16.07 -3.07
N GLU A 201 8.99 -15.92 -1.95
CA GLU A 201 9.49 -17.04 -1.16
C GLU A 201 8.37 -17.96 -0.68
N ALA A 202 7.30 -17.36 -0.12
CA ALA A 202 6.15 -18.13 0.36
C ALA A 202 5.45 -18.89 -0.77
N ILE A 203 5.23 -18.25 -1.92
CA ILE A 203 4.65 -18.89 -3.11
C ILE A 203 5.49 -20.10 -3.53
N LEU A 204 6.80 -19.93 -3.70
CA LEU A 204 7.69 -20.98 -4.15
C LEU A 204 7.81 -22.13 -3.13
N HIS A 205 7.68 -21.83 -1.83
CA HIS A 205 7.73 -22.85 -0.79
C HIS A 205 6.43 -23.67 -0.71
N LEU A 206 5.28 -23.03 -0.84
CA LEU A 206 3.96 -23.62 -0.66
C LEU A 206 3.38 -24.28 -1.94
N SER A 207 3.83 -23.84 -3.13
CA SER A 207 3.38 -24.37 -4.42
C SER A 207 4.12 -25.64 -4.87
N LYS A 208 4.48 -26.53 -3.96
CA LYS A 208 5.21 -27.79 -4.25
C LYS A 208 4.26 -28.91 -4.60
#